data_870fe1972151c057c838ca3f13c8fae1
#
_entry.id   870fe1972151c057c838ca3f13c8fae1
#
_cell.length_a   1.000
_cell.length_b   1.000
_cell.length_c   1.000
_cell.angle_alpha   90.00
_cell.angle_beta   90.00
_cell.angle_gamma   90.00
#
_symmetry.space_group_name_H-M   'P 1'
#
loop_
_entity.id
_entity.type
_entity.pdbx_description
1 polymer ?
#
loop_
_entity_poly.entity_id
_entity_poly.type
_entity_poly.pdbx_seq_one_letter_code
_entity_poly.pdbx_strand_id
1 'polypeptide(L)'
;MNNKPEIKIGIVAVSRDCFPESLSVNRRKALVEAYKNKYDAADIYECPVCIVESEIHMQQALEDIRKAGCNALCVYLGNFGPEISETMLAKYFDGPKMFVAAAEETSANGGLVGNRGDAYCGMLNASYNLKPVSYTHLRA
;
A
#
# COMPACT_ATOMS: atom_id res chain seq x y z
N MET A 1 6.51 -27.61 -18.54
CA MET A 1 5.58 -26.46 -18.40
C MET A 1 5.81 -25.81 -17.06
N ASN A 2 6.14 -24.52 -17.06
CA ASN A 2 6.36 -23.80 -15.81
C ASN A 2 4.99 -23.26 -15.35
N ASN A 3 4.39 -23.90 -14.35
CA ASN A 3 3.06 -23.52 -13.84
C ASN A 3 3.11 -22.30 -12.86
N LYS A 4 4.17 -21.51 -12.92
CA LYS A 4 4.24 -20.27 -12.14
C LYS A 4 3.46 -19.18 -12.87
N PRO A 5 2.46 -18.57 -12.27
CA PRO A 5 1.78 -17.42 -12.86
C PRO A 5 2.78 -16.25 -12.98
N GLU A 6 2.73 -15.54 -14.09
CA GLU A 6 3.42 -14.25 -14.17
C GLU A 6 2.68 -13.25 -13.29
N ILE A 7 3.38 -12.70 -12.32
CA ILE A 7 2.83 -11.73 -11.37
C ILE A 7 3.56 -10.41 -11.56
N LYS A 8 2.81 -9.33 -11.71
CA LYS A 8 3.32 -7.96 -11.66
C LYS A 8 2.54 -7.17 -10.63
N ILE A 9 3.19 -6.88 -9.52
CA ILE A 9 2.58 -6.20 -8.38
C ILE A 9 2.71 -4.69 -8.55
N GLY A 10 1.58 -3.98 -8.63
CA GLY A 10 1.57 -2.52 -8.49
C GLY A 10 1.61 -2.15 -7.02
N ILE A 11 2.66 -1.45 -6.58
CA ILE A 11 2.71 -0.92 -5.22
C ILE A 11 2.26 0.55 -5.22
N VAL A 12 1.24 0.85 -4.43
CA VAL A 12 0.67 2.19 -4.26
C VAL A 12 0.75 2.56 -2.79
N ALA A 13 1.56 3.56 -2.46
CA ALA A 13 1.62 4.06 -1.10
C ALA A 13 0.53 5.09 -0.84
N VAL A 14 0.03 5.13 0.36
CA VAL A 14 -0.98 6.07 0.83
C VAL A 14 -0.45 6.91 1.98
N SER A 15 -0.98 8.12 2.12
CA SER A 15 -0.67 9.03 3.23
C SER A 15 -1.91 9.83 3.59
N ARG A 16 -2.05 10.16 4.86
CA ARG A 16 -3.06 11.11 5.35
C ARG A 16 -2.40 12.45 5.67
N ASP A 17 -3.03 13.54 5.28
CA ASP A 17 -2.55 14.92 5.37
C ASP A 17 -2.05 15.37 6.75
N CYS A 18 -2.58 14.79 7.83
CA CYS A 18 -2.14 15.09 9.20
C CYS A 18 -0.87 14.33 9.65
N PHE A 19 -0.31 13.47 8.78
CA PHE A 19 0.93 12.73 9.05
C PHE A 19 2.03 13.14 8.06
N PRO A 20 3.33 13.01 8.43
CA PRO A 20 4.41 13.31 7.51
C PRO A 20 4.38 12.41 6.26
N GLU A 21 4.14 12.99 5.09
CA GLU A 21 4.17 12.28 3.80
C GLU A 21 5.51 11.57 3.58
N SER A 22 6.61 12.20 4.02
CA SER A 22 7.97 11.66 3.90
C SER A 22 8.14 10.27 4.51
N LEU A 23 7.38 9.94 5.55
CA LEU A 23 7.37 8.58 6.12
C LEU A 23 6.91 7.56 5.08
N SER A 24 5.78 7.84 4.43
CA SER A 24 5.21 6.95 3.43
C SER A 24 6.13 6.79 2.22
N VAL A 25 6.72 7.90 1.73
CA VAL A 25 7.67 7.90 0.63
C VAL A 25 8.90 7.06 0.96
N ASN A 26 9.53 7.30 2.11
CA ASN A 26 10.78 6.63 2.48
C ASN A 26 10.57 5.14 2.77
N ARG A 27 9.50 4.81 3.48
CA ARG A 27 9.15 3.42 3.80
C ARG A 27 8.79 2.62 2.55
N ARG A 28 8.06 3.22 1.58
CA ARG A 28 7.80 2.60 0.29
C ARG A 28 9.09 2.30 -0.47
N LYS A 29 10.00 3.28 -0.57
CA LYS A 29 11.30 3.07 -1.22
C LYS A 29 12.05 1.92 -0.60
N ALA A 30 12.15 1.88 0.72
CA ALA A 30 12.83 0.80 1.44
C ALA A 30 12.17 -0.56 1.17
N LEU A 31 10.85 -0.63 1.13
CA LEU A 31 10.11 -1.86 0.81
C LEU A 31 10.40 -2.34 -0.61
N VAL A 32 10.32 -1.43 -1.59
CA VAL A 32 10.58 -1.75 -3.01
C VAL A 32 12.02 -2.21 -3.20
N GLU A 33 12.98 -1.55 -2.56
CA GLU A 33 14.38 -1.94 -2.60
C GLU A 33 14.62 -3.32 -1.98
N ALA A 34 14.05 -3.56 -0.80
CA ALA A 34 14.12 -4.88 -0.15
C ALA A 34 13.50 -5.99 -1.01
N TYR A 35 12.41 -5.71 -1.69
CA TYR A 35 11.80 -6.66 -2.63
C TYR A 35 12.73 -6.97 -3.80
N LYS A 36 13.27 -5.94 -4.48
CA LYS A 36 14.16 -6.08 -5.63
C LYS A 36 15.47 -6.79 -5.29
N ASN A 37 15.92 -6.71 -4.05
CA ASN A 37 17.11 -7.42 -3.57
C ASN A 37 16.87 -8.93 -3.37
N LYS A 38 15.62 -9.35 -3.25
CA LYS A 38 15.25 -10.73 -2.95
C LYS A 38 14.53 -11.44 -4.11
N TYR A 39 13.82 -10.71 -4.94
CA TYR A 39 12.98 -11.20 -6.03
C TYR A 39 13.29 -10.49 -7.34
N ASP A 40 12.68 -10.91 -8.43
CA ASP A 40 12.85 -10.23 -9.71
C ASP A 40 12.29 -8.81 -9.65
N ALA A 41 13.09 -7.85 -10.09
CA ALA A 41 12.67 -6.45 -10.13
C ALA A 41 11.53 -6.20 -11.13
N ALA A 42 11.33 -7.09 -12.11
CA ALA A 42 10.23 -7.01 -13.07
C ALA A 42 8.87 -7.33 -12.45
N ASP A 43 8.86 -8.06 -11.32
CA ASP A 43 7.63 -8.47 -10.64
C ASP A 43 6.97 -7.34 -9.85
N ILE A 44 7.67 -6.21 -9.64
CA ILE A 44 7.15 -5.07 -8.87
C ILE A 44 7.18 -3.79 -9.71
N TYR A 45 6.07 -3.09 -9.72
CA TYR A 45 5.91 -1.77 -10.32
C TYR A 45 5.62 -0.74 -9.23
N GLU A 46 6.53 0.19 -9.08
CA GLU A 46 6.35 1.33 -8.18
C GLU A 46 5.52 2.40 -8.87
N CYS A 47 4.30 2.66 -8.36
CA CYS A 47 3.41 3.62 -8.96
C CYS A 47 4.04 5.03 -8.94
N PRO A 48 4.09 5.75 -10.08
CA PRO A 48 4.63 7.11 -10.16
C PRO A 48 3.86 8.13 -9.33
N VAL A 49 2.55 7.90 -9.11
CA VAL A 49 1.81 8.64 -8.08
C VAL A 49 2.43 8.25 -6.75
N CYS A 50 3.29 9.14 -6.26
CA CYS A 50 4.12 8.85 -5.10
C CYS A 50 3.31 8.46 -3.89
N ILE A 51 2.25 9.23 -3.63
CA ILE A 51 1.41 9.05 -2.44
C ILE A 51 -0.03 9.34 -2.80
N VAL A 52 -0.90 8.43 -2.45
CA VAL A 52 -2.35 8.64 -2.56
C VAL A 52 -2.88 9.27 -1.28
N GLU A 53 -3.34 10.52 -1.41
CA GLU A 53 -3.96 11.30 -0.31
C GLU A 53 -5.41 11.71 -0.62
N SER A 54 -5.84 11.51 -1.87
CA SER A 54 -7.15 11.94 -2.34
C SER A 54 -7.71 10.98 -3.39
N GLU A 55 -8.99 11.13 -3.71
CA GLU A 55 -9.64 10.37 -4.78
C GLU A 55 -9.05 10.68 -6.17
N ILE A 56 -8.54 11.89 -6.38
CA ILE A 56 -7.85 12.26 -7.63
C ILE A 56 -6.56 11.48 -7.76
N HIS A 57 -5.74 11.45 -6.71
CA HIS A 57 -4.52 10.64 -6.69
C HIS A 57 -4.82 9.16 -6.83
N MET A 58 -5.91 8.67 -6.22
CA MET A 58 -6.35 7.29 -6.35
C MET A 58 -6.70 6.93 -7.80
N GLN A 59 -7.43 7.79 -8.51
CA GLN A 59 -7.77 7.57 -9.91
C GLN A 59 -6.53 7.52 -10.79
N GLN A 60 -5.59 8.45 -10.59
CA GLN A 60 -4.32 8.49 -11.30
C GLN A 60 -3.49 7.22 -11.05
N ALA A 61 -3.38 6.80 -9.78
CA ALA A 61 -2.67 5.59 -9.42
C ALA A 61 -3.30 4.34 -10.06
N LEU A 62 -4.63 4.24 -10.04
CA LEU A 62 -5.35 3.14 -10.66
C LEU A 62 -5.11 3.07 -12.17
N GLU A 63 -5.11 4.20 -12.85
CA GLU A 63 -4.80 4.29 -14.28
C GLU A 63 -3.37 3.88 -14.57
N ASP A 64 -2.40 4.35 -13.78
CA ASP A 64 -0.98 4.03 -13.93
C ASP A 64 -0.71 2.53 -13.80
N ILE A 65 -1.20 1.90 -12.73
CA ILE A 65 -0.96 0.47 -12.51
C ILE A 65 -1.65 -0.40 -13.56
N ARG A 66 -2.81 0.03 -14.08
CA ARG A 66 -3.48 -0.64 -15.22
C ARG A 66 -2.67 -0.52 -16.51
N LYS A 67 -2.18 0.69 -16.85
CA LYS A 67 -1.32 0.93 -18.02
C LYS A 67 -0.02 0.15 -17.94
N ALA A 68 0.53 0.00 -16.74
CA ALA A 68 1.72 -0.80 -16.50
C ALA A 68 1.48 -2.32 -16.62
N GLY A 69 0.23 -2.76 -16.77
CA GLY A 69 -0.12 -4.17 -16.85
C GLY A 69 0.02 -4.93 -15.52
N CYS A 70 -0.13 -4.23 -14.39
CA CYS A 70 -0.13 -4.87 -13.08
C CYS A 70 -1.37 -5.75 -12.92
N ASN A 71 -1.16 -6.98 -12.47
CA ASN A 71 -2.21 -7.97 -12.23
C ASN A 71 -2.41 -8.30 -10.74
N ALA A 72 -1.64 -7.67 -9.87
CA ALA A 72 -1.80 -7.69 -8.41
C ALA A 72 -1.56 -6.30 -7.84
N LEU A 73 -2.22 -5.97 -6.73
CA LEU A 73 -2.12 -4.67 -6.07
C LEU A 73 -1.62 -4.83 -4.63
N CYS A 74 -0.65 -4.01 -4.26
CA CYS A 74 -0.26 -3.77 -2.89
C CYS A 74 -0.58 -2.32 -2.51
N VAL A 75 -1.55 -2.13 -1.62
CA VAL A 75 -1.83 -0.84 -0.97
C VAL A 75 -0.95 -0.75 0.27
N TYR A 76 0.00 0.17 0.24
CA TYR A 76 1.01 0.30 1.28
C TYR A 76 0.73 1.48 2.19
N LEU A 77 0.38 1.19 3.44
CA LEU A 77 0.18 2.19 4.47
C LEU A 77 1.54 2.53 5.11
N GLY A 78 2.20 3.54 4.56
CA GLY A 78 3.43 4.08 5.14
C GLY A 78 3.17 4.97 6.37
N ASN A 79 1.94 5.49 6.46
CA ASN A 79 1.31 6.09 7.64
C ASN A 79 -0.17 5.70 7.65
N PHE A 80 -1.03 6.42 8.38
CA PHE A 80 -2.44 6.07 8.59
C PHE A 80 -3.24 5.85 7.28
N GLY A 81 -3.00 6.65 6.24
CA GLY A 81 -3.72 6.58 4.97
C GLY A 81 -5.10 7.26 4.95
N PRO A 82 -5.60 7.62 3.75
CA PRO A 82 -6.93 8.19 3.54
C PRO A 82 -7.96 7.08 3.32
N GLU A 83 -8.81 6.86 4.27
CA GLU A 83 -9.76 5.72 4.38
C GLU A 83 -10.59 5.47 3.12
N ILE A 84 -11.12 6.53 2.52
CA ILE A 84 -11.97 6.43 1.33
C ILE A 84 -11.14 6.05 0.11
N SER A 85 -10.06 6.81 -0.15
CA SER A 85 -9.26 6.65 -1.37
C SER A 85 -8.57 5.29 -1.44
N GLU A 86 -8.01 4.80 -0.33
CA GLU A 86 -7.38 3.47 -0.29
C GLU A 86 -8.39 2.33 -0.44
N THR A 87 -9.59 2.47 0.15
CA THR A 87 -10.67 1.49 0.02
C THR A 87 -11.21 1.45 -1.41
N MET A 88 -11.39 2.62 -2.04
CA MET A 88 -11.85 2.73 -3.42
C MET A 88 -10.79 2.23 -4.42
N LEU A 89 -9.51 2.48 -4.17
CA LEU A 89 -8.43 1.93 -4.96
C LEU A 89 -8.51 0.40 -5.00
N ALA A 90 -8.65 -0.22 -3.84
CA ALA A 90 -8.81 -1.66 -3.73
C ALA A 90 -10.10 -2.17 -4.39
N LYS A 91 -11.20 -1.43 -4.25
CA LYS A 91 -12.50 -1.78 -4.85
C LYS A 91 -12.44 -1.79 -6.37
N TYR A 92 -11.79 -0.81 -6.98
CA TYR A 92 -11.78 -0.64 -8.44
C TYR A 92 -10.62 -1.33 -9.15
N PHE A 93 -9.70 -1.92 -8.43
CA PHE A 93 -8.66 -2.75 -9.03
C PHE A 93 -9.18 -4.16 -9.26
N ASP A 94 -9.05 -4.66 -10.50
CA ASP A 94 -9.39 -6.03 -10.85
C ASP A 94 -8.18 -6.95 -10.61
N GLY A 95 -8.32 -7.89 -9.70
CA GLY A 95 -7.27 -8.84 -9.37
C GLY A 95 -7.01 -8.97 -7.87
N PRO A 96 -6.07 -9.84 -7.49
CA PRO A 96 -5.68 -10.00 -6.10
C PRO A 96 -5.06 -8.71 -5.55
N LYS A 97 -5.38 -8.43 -4.31
CA LYS A 97 -4.92 -7.23 -3.63
C LYS A 97 -4.61 -7.49 -2.17
N MET A 98 -3.62 -6.79 -1.66
CA MET A 98 -3.28 -6.82 -0.25
C MET A 98 -3.03 -5.42 0.29
N PHE A 99 -3.28 -5.26 1.57
CA PHE A 99 -2.88 -4.10 2.35
C PHE A 99 -1.67 -4.47 3.20
N VAL A 100 -0.69 -3.60 3.25
CA VAL A 100 0.52 -3.77 4.03
C VAL A 100 0.76 -2.51 4.84
N ALA A 101 0.75 -2.61 6.16
CA ALA A 101 1.12 -1.51 7.04
C ALA A 101 2.61 -1.52 7.33
N ALA A 102 3.23 -0.35 7.31
CA ALA A 102 4.59 -0.19 7.78
C ALA A 102 4.68 -0.51 9.27
N ALA A 103 5.74 -1.17 9.67
CA ALA A 103 6.06 -1.31 11.09
C ALA A 103 6.31 0.06 11.70
N GLU A 104 5.79 0.28 12.88
CA GLU A 104 6.00 1.51 13.62
C GLU A 104 7.31 1.46 14.39
N GLU A 105 8.06 2.56 14.33
CA GLU A 105 9.32 2.67 15.04
C GLU A 105 9.09 2.81 16.54
N THR A 106 9.98 2.20 17.31
CA THR A 106 10.01 2.31 18.75
C THR A 106 11.28 3.02 19.20
N SER A 107 11.19 3.74 20.33
CA SER A 107 12.36 4.28 21.00
C SER A 107 13.25 3.18 21.56
N ALA A 108 14.47 3.52 21.94
CA ALA A 108 15.41 2.61 22.58
C ALA A 108 14.84 1.91 23.85
N ASN A 109 13.85 2.54 24.49
CA ASN A 109 13.19 2.00 25.67
C ASN A 109 11.92 1.19 25.34
N GLY A 110 11.66 0.90 24.05
CA GLY A 110 10.48 0.17 23.60
C GLY A 110 9.18 0.95 23.56
N GLY A 111 9.19 2.25 23.92
CA GLY A 111 8.03 3.13 23.80
C GLY A 111 7.82 3.60 22.36
N LEU A 112 6.59 4.00 22.02
CA LEU A 112 6.28 4.56 20.73
C LEU A 112 6.93 5.95 20.57
N VAL A 113 7.48 6.20 19.37
CA VAL A 113 8.02 7.53 19.04
C VAL A 113 6.93 8.44 18.48
N GLY A 114 7.09 9.74 18.71
CA GLY A 114 6.25 10.74 18.06
C GLY A 114 6.38 10.70 16.53
N ASN A 115 5.34 11.09 15.83
CA ASN A 115 5.29 11.14 14.36
C ASN A 115 5.56 9.79 13.67
N ARG A 116 5.29 8.66 14.35
CA ARG A 116 5.46 7.30 13.77
C ARG A 116 4.51 6.98 12.62
N GLY A 117 3.48 7.81 12.41
CA GLY A 117 2.57 7.70 11.27
C GLY A 117 1.33 6.85 11.47
N ASP A 118 1.24 6.12 12.57
CA ASP A 118 0.04 5.37 13.01
C ASP A 118 -0.53 4.38 11.96
N ALA A 119 0.37 3.72 11.23
CA ALA A 119 0.01 2.82 10.14
C ALA A 119 -0.83 1.61 10.60
N TYR A 120 -0.67 1.14 11.85
CA TYR A 120 -1.47 0.05 12.40
C TYR A 120 -2.92 0.46 12.63
N CYS A 121 -3.18 1.67 13.10
CA CYS A 121 -4.55 2.19 13.20
C CYS A 121 -5.16 2.36 11.80
N GLY A 122 -4.38 2.82 10.82
CA GLY A 122 -4.79 2.86 9.42
C GLY A 122 -5.19 1.47 8.88
N MET A 123 -4.41 0.44 9.20
CA MET A 123 -4.73 -0.93 8.81
C MET A 123 -6.04 -1.44 9.45
N LEU A 124 -6.29 -1.13 10.71
CA LEU A 124 -7.55 -1.49 11.38
C LEU A 124 -8.73 -0.81 10.69
N ASN A 125 -8.58 0.47 10.33
CA ASN A 125 -9.59 1.23 9.62
C ASN A 125 -9.84 0.67 8.21
N ALA A 126 -8.79 0.44 7.42
CA ALA A 126 -8.89 -0.19 6.11
C ALA A 126 -9.60 -1.54 6.20
N SER A 127 -9.26 -2.36 7.19
CA SER A 127 -9.88 -3.66 7.42
C SER A 127 -11.38 -3.56 7.72
N TYR A 128 -11.79 -2.54 8.48
CA TYR A 128 -13.19 -2.27 8.76
C TYR A 128 -13.94 -1.84 7.50
N ASN A 129 -13.38 -0.92 6.73
CA ASN A 129 -14.01 -0.36 5.53
C ASN A 129 -14.11 -1.37 4.38
N LEU A 130 -13.22 -2.35 4.33
CA LEU A 130 -13.25 -3.40 3.31
C LEU A 130 -14.33 -4.46 3.56
N LYS A 131 -14.81 -4.64 4.80
CA LYS A 131 -15.88 -5.59 5.12
C LYS A 131 -17.17 -5.40 4.31
N PRO A 132 -17.71 -4.17 4.18
CA PRO A 132 -18.95 -3.95 3.43
C PRO A 132 -18.82 -4.16 1.92
N VAL A 133 -17.60 -4.17 1.38
CA VAL A 133 -17.32 -4.33 -0.06
C VAL A 133 -17.04 -5.77 -0.46
N SER A 134 -17.46 -6.76 0.34
CA SER A 134 -17.37 -8.20 0.05
C SER A 134 -15.95 -8.77 0.01
N TYR A 135 -15.03 -8.24 0.79
CA TYR A 135 -13.73 -8.87 1.00
C TYR A 135 -13.81 -9.83 2.19
N THR A 136 -13.95 -11.12 1.88
CA THR A 136 -14.16 -12.16 2.89
C THR A 136 -12.88 -12.71 3.53
N HIS A 137 -11.71 -12.26 3.15
CA HIS A 137 -10.46 -12.81 3.65
C HIS A 137 -9.38 -11.74 3.89
N LEU A 138 -9.45 -11.11 5.06
CA LEU A 138 -8.26 -10.56 5.72
C LEU A 138 -7.87 -11.56 6.81
N ARG A 139 -6.89 -12.42 6.52
CA ARG A 139 -6.18 -13.13 7.57
C ARG A 139 -4.90 -12.37 7.87
N ALA A 140 -4.79 -11.94 9.11
CA ALA A 140 -3.54 -11.49 9.68
C ALA A 140 -2.52 -12.64 9.76
#